data_8b2d241b3b014506413925ac01294d8c
#
_entry.id   8b2d241b3b014506413925ac01294d8c
#
_cell.length_a   1.000
_cell.length_b   1.000
_cell.length_c   1.000
_cell.angle_alpha   90.00
_cell.angle_beta   90.00
_cell.angle_gamma   90.00
#
_symmetry.space_group_name_H-M   'P 1'
#
loop_
_entity.id
_entity.type
_entity.pdbx_description
1 polymer ?
#
loop_
_entity_poly.entity_id
_entity_poly.type
_entity_poly.pdbx_seq_one_letter_code
_entity_poly.pdbx_strand_id
1 'polypeptide(L)'
;PTLEMLCHSFNAACIKLAEQTEDESLKDMAEHAATFYAIPYYLLTNKTLTVPSKYETEYQEEIEHINKQEDNFSDFLSYKDAYFPYSLFKPRGHYTREPQLQAYFKAMMWLQTACFCREQQEQLKRSIFQAAVLCTYKSIDQTPLIKLYQHIYTPLTFLMGEADNLSIFDIARILEKNNAIHIEDALTAGQIEKVNQALIEL
;
A
#
# COMPACT_ATOMS: atom_id res chain seq x y z
N PRO A 1 9.01 14.31 3.83
CA PRO A 1 7.89 15.12 3.30
C PRO A 1 7.04 14.36 2.25
N THR A 2 7.63 13.89 1.14
CA THR A 2 6.86 13.25 0.06
C THR A 2 6.18 11.94 0.50
N LEU A 3 6.91 11.07 1.19
CA LEU A 3 6.36 9.82 1.73
C LEU A 3 5.26 10.09 2.77
N GLU A 4 5.48 11.03 3.67
CA GLU A 4 4.50 11.45 4.66
C GLU A 4 3.23 11.98 3.99
N MET A 5 3.37 12.84 2.99
CA MET A 5 2.26 13.39 2.20
C MET A 5 1.49 12.31 1.46
N LEU A 6 2.18 11.35 0.83
CA LEU A 6 1.54 10.22 0.17
C LEU A 6 0.69 9.41 1.14
N CYS A 7 1.26 8.98 2.26
CA CYS A 7 0.57 8.13 3.24
C CYS A 7 -0.63 8.85 3.86
N HIS A 8 -0.47 10.12 4.24
CA HIS A 8 -1.55 10.93 4.79
C HIS A 8 -2.69 11.11 3.78
N SER A 9 -2.37 11.49 2.55
CA SER A 9 -3.37 11.76 1.52
C SER A 9 -4.10 10.49 1.08
N PHE A 10 -3.38 9.38 0.98
CA PHE A 10 -3.98 8.08 0.63
C PHE A 10 -4.93 7.59 1.72
N ASN A 11 -4.51 7.67 2.97
CA ASN A 11 -5.37 7.34 4.12
C ASN A 11 -6.63 8.21 4.13
N ALA A 12 -6.50 9.54 4.02
CA ALA A 12 -7.63 10.46 4.02
C ALA A 12 -8.62 10.18 2.88
N ALA A 13 -8.14 9.91 1.68
CA ALA A 13 -8.97 9.55 0.54
C ALA A 13 -9.77 8.26 0.81
N CYS A 14 -9.11 7.24 1.35
CA CYS A 14 -9.74 5.95 1.66
C CYS A 14 -10.75 6.03 2.80
N ILE A 15 -10.47 6.81 3.85
CA ILE A 15 -11.44 7.07 4.94
C ILE A 15 -12.70 7.71 4.36
N LYS A 16 -12.54 8.74 3.54
CA LYS A 16 -13.67 9.43 2.89
C LYS A 16 -14.48 8.49 1.99
N LEU A 17 -13.82 7.65 1.20
CA LEU A 17 -14.47 6.64 0.37
C LEU A 17 -15.28 5.65 1.21
N ALA A 18 -14.71 5.16 2.31
CA ALA A 18 -15.39 4.23 3.21
C ALA A 18 -16.64 4.84 3.85
N GLU A 19 -16.60 6.13 4.17
CA GLU A 19 -17.75 6.88 4.74
C GLU A 19 -18.85 7.14 3.72
N GLN A 20 -18.51 7.27 2.43
CA GLN A 20 -19.44 7.65 1.37
C GLN A 20 -20.08 6.47 0.65
N THR A 21 -19.51 5.28 0.73
CA THR A 21 -20.05 4.11 0.02
C THR A 21 -21.02 3.30 0.88
N GLU A 22 -22.07 2.80 0.25
CA GLU A 22 -22.99 1.83 0.82
C GLU A 22 -22.63 0.38 0.44
N ASP A 23 -21.70 0.19 -0.50
CA ASP A 23 -21.18 -1.11 -0.89
C ASP A 23 -20.20 -1.64 0.16
N GLU A 24 -20.59 -2.69 0.87
CA GLU A 24 -19.79 -3.26 1.96
C GLU A 24 -18.44 -3.81 1.50
N SER A 25 -18.35 -4.36 0.29
CA SER A 25 -17.10 -4.85 -0.28
C SER A 25 -16.14 -3.70 -0.58
N LEU A 26 -16.65 -2.63 -1.18
CA LEU A 26 -15.87 -1.41 -1.47
C LEU A 26 -15.43 -0.72 -0.17
N LYS A 27 -16.33 -0.65 0.79
CA LYS A 27 -16.04 -0.09 2.12
C LYS A 27 -14.90 -0.85 2.79
N ASP A 28 -14.93 -2.18 2.78
CA ASP A 28 -13.87 -3.00 3.36
C ASP A 28 -12.52 -2.78 2.67
N MET A 29 -12.49 -2.71 1.33
CA MET A 29 -11.27 -2.40 0.58
C MET A 29 -10.72 -1.00 0.93
N ALA A 30 -11.59 0.00 1.08
CA ALA A 30 -11.20 1.35 1.46
C ALA A 30 -10.67 1.40 2.91
N GLU A 31 -11.33 0.73 3.85
CA GLU A 31 -10.88 0.64 5.23
C GLU A 31 -9.53 -0.10 5.37
N HIS A 32 -9.34 -1.18 4.63
CA HIS A 32 -8.07 -1.89 4.58
C HIS A 32 -6.95 -1.02 4.01
N ALA A 33 -7.19 -0.32 2.90
CA ALA A 33 -6.21 0.57 2.30
C ALA A 33 -5.88 1.78 3.21
N ALA A 34 -6.85 2.35 3.89
CA ALA A 34 -6.62 3.41 4.88
C ALA A 34 -5.67 2.94 5.99
N THR A 35 -5.87 1.74 6.49
CA THR A 35 -5.02 1.11 7.51
C THR A 35 -3.62 0.80 6.95
N PHE A 36 -3.55 0.30 5.72
CA PHE A 36 -2.29 -0.01 5.03
C PHE A 36 -1.34 1.19 4.97
N TYR A 37 -1.87 2.39 4.71
CA TYR A 37 -1.08 3.64 4.65
C TYR A 37 -0.91 4.32 6.01
N ALA A 38 -1.71 3.99 7.01
CA ALA A 38 -1.52 4.44 8.39
C ALA A 38 -0.26 3.81 9.02
N ILE A 39 0.10 2.59 8.65
CA ILE A 39 1.27 1.88 9.17
C ILE A 39 2.58 2.61 8.82
N PRO A 40 2.94 2.85 7.55
CA PRO A 40 4.18 3.56 7.22
C PRO A 40 4.18 5.00 7.71
N TYR A 41 3.03 5.66 7.79
CA TYR A 41 2.93 6.99 8.38
C TYR A 41 3.35 7.00 9.86
N TYR A 42 2.85 6.04 10.63
CA TYR A 42 3.25 5.88 12.03
C TYR A 42 4.75 5.57 12.17
N LEU A 43 5.27 4.65 11.36
CA LEU A 43 6.67 4.29 11.37
C LEU A 43 7.58 5.49 11.07
N LEU A 44 7.14 6.38 10.18
CA LEU A 44 7.90 7.55 9.76
C LEU A 44 7.83 8.70 10.76
N THR A 45 6.66 8.95 11.37
CA THR A 45 6.37 10.18 12.11
C THR A 45 6.12 9.98 13.60
N ASN A 46 5.90 8.74 14.02
CA ASN A 46 5.40 8.38 15.36
C ASN A 46 4.05 9.05 15.71
N LYS A 47 3.28 9.42 14.69
CA LYS A 47 1.92 9.96 14.82
C LYS A 47 0.93 9.00 14.20
N THR A 48 -0.29 8.98 14.71
CA THR A 48 -1.37 8.12 14.20
C THR A 48 -2.25 8.87 13.21
N LEU A 49 -2.68 8.17 12.16
CA LEU A 49 -3.79 8.57 11.30
C LEU A 49 -5.08 7.86 11.76
N THR A 50 -6.20 8.19 11.13
CA THR A 50 -7.45 7.49 11.38
C THR A 50 -7.33 6.04 10.92
N VAL A 51 -7.58 5.11 11.84
CA VAL A 51 -7.66 3.68 11.56
C VAL A 51 -9.10 3.23 11.77
N PRO A 52 -9.74 2.60 10.77
CA PRO A 52 -11.07 2.04 10.94
C PRO A 52 -11.13 1.03 12.08
N SER A 53 -12.20 1.06 12.89
CA SER A 53 -12.34 0.17 14.05
C SER A 53 -12.24 -1.31 13.70
N LYS A 54 -12.68 -1.69 12.50
CA LYS A 54 -12.57 -3.05 11.96
C LYS A 54 -11.12 -3.56 11.92
N TYR A 55 -10.14 -2.68 11.65
CA TYR A 55 -8.73 -3.02 11.48
C TYR A 55 -7.83 -2.54 12.62
N GLU A 56 -8.40 -2.01 13.70
CA GLU A 56 -7.60 -1.47 14.81
C GLU A 56 -6.69 -2.53 15.46
N THR A 57 -7.20 -3.73 15.67
CA THR A 57 -6.42 -4.83 16.26
C THR A 57 -5.27 -5.24 15.35
N GLU A 58 -5.54 -5.49 14.07
CA GLU A 58 -4.52 -5.85 13.08
C GLU A 58 -3.48 -4.74 12.88
N TYR A 59 -3.90 -3.47 12.93
CA TYR A 59 -2.98 -2.34 12.88
C TYR A 59 -1.97 -2.36 14.04
N GLN A 60 -2.45 -2.57 15.27
CA GLN A 60 -1.60 -2.65 16.45
C GLN A 60 -0.66 -3.86 16.38
N GLU A 61 -1.16 -5.01 15.94
CA GLU A 61 -0.35 -6.22 15.74
C GLU A 61 0.76 -6.02 14.72
N GLU A 62 0.48 -5.35 13.58
CA GLU A 62 1.50 -5.03 12.58
C GLU A 62 2.62 -4.16 13.15
N ILE A 63 2.28 -3.11 13.90
CA ILE A 63 3.27 -2.24 14.55
C ILE A 63 4.12 -3.05 15.55
N GLU A 64 3.50 -3.92 16.33
CA GLU A 64 4.20 -4.77 17.29
C GLU A 64 5.16 -5.75 16.58
N HIS A 65 4.71 -6.44 15.53
CA HIS A 65 5.54 -7.36 14.74
C HIS A 65 6.72 -6.66 14.06
N ILE A 66 6.49 -5.48 13.49
CA ILE A 66 7.55 -4.66 12.88
C ILE A 66 8.61 -4.28 13.93
N ASN A 67 8.19 -3.94 15.13
CA ASN A 67 9.12 -3.59 16.21
C ASN A 67 9.88 -4.79 16.76
N LYS A 68 9.27 -5.97 16.80
CA LYS A 68 9.96 -7.22 17.20
C LYS A 68 10.98 -7.71 16.17
N GLN A 69 10.76 -7.40 14.89
CA GLN A 69 11.66 -7.79 13.79
C GLN A 69 11.86 -9.32 13.66
N GLU A 70 10.84 -10.09 13.98
CA GLU A 70 10.81 -11.54 13.88
C GLU A 70 9.71 -11.95 12.89
N ASP A 71 10.06 -12.83 11.95
CA ASP A 71 9.12 -13.31 10.93
C ASP A 71 7.92 -13.99 11.58
N ASN A 72 6.74 -13.66 11.13
CA ASN A 72 5.48 -14.17 11.65
C ASN A 72 4.37 -14.06 10.61
N PHE A 73 3.22 -14.67 10.88
CA PHE A 73 2.03 -14.45 10.10
C PHE A 73 1.52 -13.01 10.25
N SER A 74 0.99 -12.46 9.16
CA SER A 74 0.28 -11.20 9.16
C SER A 74 -1.21 -11.44 8.93
N ASP A 75 -2.02 -11.24 9.95
CA ASP A 75 -3.48 -11.31 9.83
C ASP A 75 -4.01 -10.19 8.93
N PHE A 76 -3.39 -9.02 9.01
CA PHE A 76 -3.75 -7.87 8.19
C PHE A 76 -3.52 -8.10 6.69
N LEU A 77 -2.36 -8.62 6.30
CA LEU A 77 -2.03 -8.91 4.90
C LEU A 77 -2.63 -10.23 4.41
N SER A 78 -2.95 -11.14 5.33
CA SER A 78 -3.65 -12.40 5.08
C SER A 78 -2.97 -13.29 4.03
N TYR A 79 -1.64 -13.42 4.08
CA TYR A 79 -0.93 -14.37 3.25
C TYR A 79 -1.25 -15.79 3.71
N LYS A 80 -1.62 -16.66 2.77
CA LYS A 80 -1.87 -18.07 3.06
C LYS A 80 -0.54 -18.82 3.21
N ASP A 81 -0.41 -19.53 4.33
CA ASP A 81 0.69 -20.47 4.60
C ASP A 81 2.10 -19.87 4.45
N ALA A 82 2.23 -18.55 4.61
CA ALA A 82 3.49 -17.84 4.49
C ALA A 82 3.66 -16.81 5.61
N TYR A 83 4.88 -16.76 6.17
CA TYR A 83 5.28 -15.70 7.07
C TYR A 83 5.56 -14.40 6.31
N PHE A 84 5.20 -13.29 6.94
CA PHE A 84 5.67 -11.99 6.51
C PHE A 84 7.07 -11.74 7.10
N PRO A 85 8.04 -11.27 6.29
CA PRO A 85 9.42 -11.16 6.72
C PRO A 85 9.70 -9.89 7.54
N TYR A 86 9.15 -9.80 8.74
CA TYR A 86 9.37 -8.66 9.65
C TYR A 86 10.83 -8.45 10.02
N SER A 87 11.68 -9.48 9.91
CA SER A 87 13.13 -9.38 10.11
C SER A 87 13.81 -8.40 9.15
N LEU A 88 13.20 -8.13 7.99
CA LEU A 88 13.70 -7.15 7.03
C LEU A 88 13.59 -5.69 7.51
N PHE A 89 12.78 -5.42 8.52
CA PHE A 89 12.60 -4.07 9.08
C PHE A 89 13.76 -3.60 9.96
N LYS A 90 14.75 -4.45 10.21
CA LYS A 90 15.96 -4.07 10.91
C LYS A 90 16.81 -3.15 10.03
N PRO A 91 17.03 -1.87 10.43
CA PRO A 91 17.82 -0.93 9.66
C PRO A 91 19.24 -1.43 9.39
N ARG A 92 19.78 -1.16 8.20
CA ARG A 92 21.09 -1.62 7.74
C ARG A 92 21.91 -0.47 7.15
N GLY A 93 23.23 -0.62 7.13
CA GLY A 93 24.15 0.32 6.50
C GLY A 93 24.01 1.73 7.07
N HIS A 94 23.94 2.73 6.21
CA HIS A 94 23.84 4.13 6.62
C HIS A 94 22.52 4.49 7.33
N TYR A 95 21.47 3.67 7.16
CA TYR A 95 20.18 3.87 7.86
C TYR A 95 20.26 3.62 9.36
N THR A 96 21.33 3.03 9.88
CA THR A 96 21.52 2.80 11.33
C THR A 96 21.98 4.04 12.08
N ARG A 97 22.44 5.08 11.37
CA ARG A 97 23.16 6.22 11.96
C ARG A 97 22.25 7.22 12.68
N GLU A 98 21.05 7.44 12.16
CA GLU A 98 20.14 8.46 12.68
C GLU A 98 18.72 7.93 12.83
N PRO A 99 17.98 8.31 13.90
CA PRO A 99 16.60 7.87 14.12
C PRO A 99 15.66 8.17 12.96
N GLN A 100 15.84 9.32 12.30
CA GLN A 100 15.04 9.71 11.13
C GLN A 100 15.27 8.77 9.93
N LEU A 101 16.52 8.35 9.71
CA LEU A 101 16.85 7.40 8.66
C LEU A 101 16.31 6.00 8.98
N GLN A 102 16.33 5.60 10.25
CA GLN A 102 15.73 4.33 10.69
C GLN A 102 14.22 4.32 10.47
N ALA A 103 13.53 5.41 10.82
CA ALA A 103 12.11 5.58 10.62
C ALA A 103 11.75 5.53 9.12
N TYR A 104 12.49 6.25 8.30
CA TYR A 104 12.33 6.23 6.85
C TYR A 104 12.54 4.82 6.27
N PHE A 105 13.60 4.12 6.69
CA PHE A 105 13.87 2.75 6.27
C PHE A 105 12.69 1.81 6.55
N LYS A 106 12.16 1.85 7.77
CA LYS A 106 11.01 1.00 8.14
C LYS A 106 9.76 1.31 7.31
N ALA A 107 9.44 2.58 7.14
CA ALA A 107 8.29 3.00 6.34
C ALA A 107 8.43 2.56 4.87
N MET A 108 9.60 2.71 4.29
CA MET A 108 9.91 2.27 2.93
C MET A 108 9.89 0.75 2.81
N MET A 109 10.40 0.04 3.80
CA MET A 109 10.38 -1.43 3.84
C MET A 109 8.94 -1.96 3.81
N TRP A 110 8.01 -1.31 4.51
CA TRP A 110 6.60 -1.65 4.45
C TRP A 110 6.06 -1.56 3.02
N LEU A 111 6.27 -0.42 2.36
CA LEU A 111 5.76 -0.20 0.99
C LEU A 111 6.38 -1.15 -0.05
N GLN A 112 7.58 -1.64 0.19
CA GLN A 112 8.26 -2.57 -0.70
C GLN A 112 7.89 -4.03 -0.46
N THR A 113 7.71 -4.41 0.79
CA THR A 113 7.58 -5.81 1.20
C THR A 113 6.12 -6.25 1.34
N ALA A 114 5.24 -5.34 1.77
CA ALA A 114 3.80 -5.60 1.89
C ALA A 114 3.14 -5.63 0.49
N CYS A 115 3.43 -6.67 -0.26
CA CYS A 115 2.92 -6.87 -1.61
C CYS A 115 1.59 -7.63 -1.62
N PHE A 116 0.91 -7.60 -2.75
CA PHE A 116 -0.34 -8.31 -2.97
C PHE A 116 -0.10 -9.57 -3.82
N CYS A 117 -0.69 -10.69 -3.40
CA CYS A 117 -0.61 -11.94 -4.12
C CYS A 117 -1.66 -11.96 -5.24
N ARG A 118 -1.19 -12.03 -6.49
CA ARG A 118 -2.04 -12.05 -7.69
C ARG A 118 -2.99 -13.26 -7.73
N GLU A 119 -2.54 -14.40 -7.24
CA GLU A 119 -3.29 -15.65 -7.23
C GLU A 119 -4.42 -15.65 -6.19
N GLN A 120 -4.42 -14.73 -5.24
CA GLN A 120 -5.49 -14.55 -4.27
C GLN A 120 -6.42 -13.42 -4.69
N GLN A 121 -7.65 -13.75 -5.06
CA GLN A 121 -8.60 -12.80 -5.65
C GLN A 121 -8.83 -11.57 -4.77
N GLU A 122 -8.95 -11.72 -3.46
CA GLU A 122 -9.13 -10.59 -2.54
C GLU A 122 -7.92 -9.65 -2.52
N GLN A 123 -6.71 -10.20 -2.55
CA GLN A 123 -5.49 -9.39 -2.61
C GLN A 123 -5.34 -8.69 -3.96
N LEU A 124 -5.67 -9.36 -5.06
CA LEU A 124 -5.69 -8.74 -6.39
C LEU A 124 -6.67 -7.56 -6.44
N LYS A 125 -7.88 -7.72 -5.91
CA LYS A 125 -8.87 -6.64 -5.83
C LYS A 125 -8.36 -5.46 -4.99
N ARG A 126 -7.74 -5.72 -3.84
CA ARG A 126 -7.14 -4.68 -2.99
C ARG A 126 -6.05 -3.90 -3.73
N SER A 127 -5.21 -4.59 -4.48
CA SER A 127 -4.17 -3.94 -5.28
C SER A 127 -4.74 -3.08 -6.41
N ILE A 128 -5.77 -3.55 -7.09
CA ILE A 128 -6.48 -2.80 -8.13
C ILE A 128 -7.17 -1.57 -7.54
N PHE A 129 -7.82 -1.72 -6.39
CA PHE A 129 -8.42 -0.60 -5.66
C PHE A 129 -7.39 0.48 -5.33
N GLN A 130 -6.25 0.09 -4.76
CA GLN A 130 -5.17 1.04 -4.44
C GLN A 130 -4.62 1.72 -5.70
N ALA A 131 -4.45 0.99 -6.79
CA ALA A 131 -4.00 1.54 -8.06
C ALA A 131 -4.99 2.57 -8.63
N ALA A 132 -6.30 2.30 -8.54
CA ALA A 132 -7.34 3.23 -8.97
C ALA A 132 -7.35 4.51 -8.12
N VAL A 133 -7.21 4.39 -6.80
CA VAL A 133 -7.06 5.55 -5.90
C VAL A 133 -5.81 6.36 -6.27
N LEU A 134 -4.71 5.69 -6.54
CA LEU A 134 -3.46 6.33 -6.97
C LEU A 134 -3.64 7.18 -8.24
N CYS A 135 -4.41 6.68 -9.21
CA CYS A 135 -4.69 7.36 -10.47
C CYS A 135 -5.65 8.55 -10.34
N THR A 136 -6.60 8.51 -9.42
CA THR A 136 -7.76 9.42 -9.41
C THR A 136 -7.76 10.47 -8.31
N TYR A 137 -6.98 10.28 -7.24
CA TYR A 137 -6.94 11.19 -6.10
C TYR A 137 -5.70 12.09 -6.10
N LYS A 138 -5.81 13.18 -5.34
CA LYS A 138 -4.76 14.18 -5.17
C LYS A 138 -4.52 14.44 -3.69
N SER A 139 -3.33 14.89 -3.36
CA SER A 139 -2.98 15.40 -2.05
C SER A 139 -3.64 16.77 -1.77
N ILE A 140 -3.48 17.27 -0.55
CA ILE A 140 -4.03 18.56 -0.14
C ILE A 140 -3.48 19.74 -0.96
N ASP A 141 -2.26 19.64 -1.44
CA ASP A 141 -1.63 20.63 -2.34
C ASP A 141 -1.94 20.39 -3.83
N GLN A 142 -2.94 19.56 -4.13
CA GLN A 142 -3.40 19.21 -5.46
C GLN A 142 -2.41 18.40 -6.32
N THR A 143 -1.35 17.85 -5.72
CA THR A 143 -0.46 16.94 -6.42
C THR A 143 -1.12 15.58 -6.62
N PRO A 144 -1.19 15.02 -7.85
CA PRO A 144 -1.71 13.69 -8.08
C PRO A 144 -0.95 12.63 -7.27
N LEU A 145 -1.67 11.72 -6.61
CA LEU A 145 -1.04 10.68 -5.77
C LEU A 145 -0.08 9.81 -6.56
N ILE A 146 -0.39 9.52 -7.82
CA ILE A 146 0.50 8.74 -8.69
C ILE A 146 1.87 9.41 -8.89
N LYS A 147 1.92 10.75 -8.94
CA LYS A 147 3.19 11.49 -9.03
C LYS A 147 3.98 11.43 -7.72
N LEU A 148 3.30 11.53 -6.57
CA LEU A 148 3.97 11.35 -5.27
C LEU A 148 4.55 9.95 -5.14
N TYR A 149 3.79 8.93 -5.53
CA TYR A 149 4.24 7.53 -5.52
C TYR A 149 5.44 7.33 -6.45
N GLN A 150 5.40 7.87 -7.65
CA GLN A 150 6.48 7.79 -8.64
C GLN A 150 7.78 8.42 -8.12
N HIS A 151 7.71 9.56 -7.44
CA HIS A 151 8.89 10.22 -6.85
C HIS A 151 9.56 9.37 -5.76
N ILE A 152 8.79 8.52 -5.08
CA ILE A 152 9.31 7.60 -4.07
C ILE A 152 9.83 6.32 -4.71
N TYR A 153 9.09 5.76 -5.65
CA TYR A 153 9.35 4.47 -6.28
C TYR A 153 10.57 4.50 -7.20
N THR A 154 10.74 5.53 -8.01
CA THR A 154 11.85 5.64 -8.98
C THR A 154 13.24 5.58 -8.33
N PRO A 155 13.55 6.35 -7.27
CA PRO A 155 14.83 6.22 -6.58
C PRO A 155 15.06 4.86 -5.93
N LEU A 156 13.99 4.20 -5.49
CA LEU A 156 14.07 2.89 -4.83
C LEU A 156 14.44 1.79 -5.79
N THR A 157 13.81 1.72 -6.96
CA THR A 157 14.15 0.75 -7.99
C THR A 157 15.58 0.92 -8.48
N PHE A 158 16.08 2.15 -8.51
CA PHE A 158 17.46 2.42 -8.84
C PHE A 158 18.45 1.95 -7.76
N LEU A 159 18.10 2.11 -6.47
CA LEU A 159 19.00 1.78 -5.35
C LEU A 159 18.94 0.31 -4.94
N MET A 160 17.80 -0.35 -5.10
CA MET A 160 17.54 -1.68 -4.55
C MET A 160 17.29 -2.75 -5.63
N GLY A 161 17.32 -2.36 -6.91
CA GLY A 161 16.91 -3.21 -8.02
C GLY A 161 15.38 -3.21 -8.22
N GLU A 162 14.94 -3.77 -9.35
CA GLU A 162 13.51 -3.99 -9.56
C GLU A 162 13.01 -4.98 -8.52
N ALA A 163 11.89 -4.67 -7.89
CA ALA A 163 11.25 -5.60 -6.96
C ALA A 163 10.78 -6.82 -7.77
N ASP A 164 11.04 -8.01 -7.26
CA ASP A 164 10.50 -9.27 -7.83
C ASP A 164 8.96 -9.32 -7.76
N ASN A 165 8.35 -8.34 -7.09
CA ASN A 165 6.92 -8.23 -6.87
C ASN A 165 6.34 -7.05 -7.65
N LEU A 166 5.22 -7.30 -8.31
CA LEU A 166 4.44 -6.29 -9.03
C LEU A 166 3.97 -5.19 -8.09
N SER A 167 4.24 -3.95 -8.46
CA SER A 167 3.81 -2.78 -7.70
C SER A 167 2.40 -2.33 -8.10
N ILE A 168 1.73 -1.60 -7.22
CA ILE A 168 0.46 -0.94 -7.57
C ILE A 168 0.65 0.09 -8.69
N PHE A 169 1.87 0.58 -8.91
CA PHE A 169 2.21 1.47 -10.02
C PHE A 169 2.08 0.76 -11.38
N ASP A 170 2.50 -0.51 -11.48
CA ASP A 170 2.34 -1.31 -12.70
C ASP A 170 0.85 -1.53 -13.00
N ILE A 171 0.06 -1.83 -11.97
CA ILE A 171 -1.40 -1.96 -12.10
C ILE A 171 -2.03 -0.63 -12.54
N ALA A 172 -1.60 0.50 -11.94
CA ALA A 172 -2.07 1.82 -12.33
C ALA A 172 -1.86 2.10 -13.83
N ARG A 173 -0.69 1.73 -14.35
CA ARG A 173 -0.40 1.89 -15.79
C ARG A 173 -1.28 1.00 -16.67
N ILE A 174 -1.58 -0.21 -16.24
CA ILE A 174 -2.53 -1.09 -16.94
C ILE A 174 -3.93 -0.46 -16.95
N LEU A 175 -4.39 0.09 -15.81
CA LEU A 175 -5.69 0.78 -15.73
C LEU A 175 -5.75 2.01 -16.64
N GLU A 176 -4.68 2.81 -16.69
CA GLU A 176 -4.57 3.95 -17.61
C GLU A 176 -4.68 3.50 -19.07
N LYS A 177 -3.93 2.48 -19.46
CA LYS A 177 -3.95 1.92 -20.82
C LYS A 177 -5.34 1.40 -21.22
N ASN A 178 -6.09 0.87 -20.25
CA ASN A 178 -7.42 0.32 -20.47
C ASN A 178 -8.54 1.36 -20.32
N ASN A 179 -8.22 2.64 -20.05
CA ASN A 179 -9.16 3.70 -19.71
C ASN A 179 -10.14 3.34 -18.57
N ALA A 180 -9.64 2.63 -17.56
CA ALA A 180 -10.42 2.10 -16.43
C ALA A 180 -9.84 2.54 -15.08
N ILE A 181 -9.43 3.81 -14.96
CA ILE A 181 -8.79 4.36 -13.75
C ILE A 181 -9.77 4.63 -12.60
N HIS A 182 -11.06 4.79 -12.89
CA HIS A 182 -12.07 5.00 -11.86
C HIS A 182 -12.38 3.69 -11.13
N ILE A 183 -12.62 3.77 -9.82
CA ILE A 183 -12.79 2.59 -8.95
C ILE A 183 -13.89 1.66 -9.47
N GLU A 184 -15.03 2.21 -9.88
CA GLU A 184 -16.16 1.43 -10.38
C GLU A 184 -15.80 0.65 -11.64
N ASP A 185 -15.05 1.27 -12.56
CA ASP A 185 -14.59 0.62 -13.81
C ASP A 185 -13.47 -0.38 -13.55
N ALA A 186 -12.53 -0.04 -12.67
CA ALA A 186 -11.38 -0.86 -12.35
C ALA A 186 -11.75 -2.20 -11.68
N LEU A 187 -12.83 -2.22 -10.89
CA LEU A 187 -13.27 -3.38 -10.11
C LEU A 187 -14.36 -4.20 -10.78
N THR A 188 -14.70 -3.94 -12.04
CA THR A 188 -15.56 -4.86 -12.80
C THR A 188 -14.87 -6.22 -13.00
N ALA A 189 -15.65 -7.29 -13.05
CA ALA A 189 -15.10 -8.64 -13.26
C ALA A 189 -14.25 -8.74 -14.52
N GLY A 190 -14.69 -8.10 -15.61
CA GLY A 190 -13.95 -8.05 -16.88
C GLY A 190 -12.62 -7.32 -16.77
N GLN A 191 -12.57 -6.20 -16.03
CA GLN A 191 -11.35 -5.44 -15.86
C GLN A 191 -10.36 -6.13 -14.91
N ILE A 192 -10.84 -6.75 -13.84
CA ILE A 192 -10.00 -7.56 -12.94
C ILE A 192 -9.30 -8.66 -13.73
N GLU A 193 -10.02 -9.37 -14.60
CA GLU A 193 -9.42 -10.41 -15.44
C GLU A 193 -8.40 -9.84 -16.43
N LYS A 194 -8.69 -8.70 -17.07
CA LYS A 194 -7.71 -8.03 -17.97
C LYS A 194 -6.44 -7.63 -17.23
N VAL A 195 -6.56 -7.09 -16.02
CA VAL A 195 -5.41 -6.75 -15.17
C VAL A 195 -4.62 -8.02 -14.84
N ASN A 196 -5.29 -9.09 -14.41
CA ASN A 196 -4.64 -10.34 -14.07
C ASN A 196 -3.85 -10.93 -15.25
N GLN A 197 -4.42 -10.93 -16.45
CA GLN A 197 -3.74 -11.39 -17.67
C GLN A 197 -2.54 -10.50 -18.03
N ALA A 198 -2.70 -9.18 -17.97
CA ALA A 198 -1.60 -8.24 -18.24
C ALA A 198 -0.42 -8.41 -17.27
N LEU A 199 -0.70 -8.72 -16.00
CA LEU A 199 0.34 -8.99 -14.99
C LEU A 199 1.12 -10.29 -15.23
N ILE A 200 0.52 -11.27 -15.91
CA ILE A 200 1.21 -12.52 -16.28
C ILE A 200 2.24 -12.26 -17.39
N GLU A 201 2.00 -11.25 -18.23
CA GLU A 201 2.84 -10.92 -19.39
C GLU A 201 4.02 -10.00 -19.06
N LEU A 202 4.07 -9.44 -17.82
CA LEU A 202 5.18 -8.61 -17.37
C LEU A 202 6.34 -9.43 -16.82
#